data_5f183525d769cf1c7208ccc9c2b6d5da
#
_entry.id   5f183525d769cf1c7208ccc9c2b6d5da
#
_cell.length_a   1.000
_cell.length_b   1.000
_cell.length_c   1.000
_cell.angle_alpha   90.00
_cell.angle_beta   90.00
_cell.angle_gamma   90.00
#
_symmetry.space_group_name_H-M   'P 1'
#
loop_
_entity.id
_entity.type
_entity.pdbx_description
1 polymer ?
#
loop_
_entity_poly.entity_id
_entity_poly.type
_entity_poly.pdbx_seq_one_letter_code
_entity_poly.pdbx_strand_id
1 'polypeptide(L)'
;TASDVYKRQIGAVFATNNSGSRRITVGSARDHLIGVRGVNGRAEIFKSGGRVMKNVTGYDVARGLTGSWGTLAVLTEVTFKVAPLPDDVATIVYSGLPEDLAIELMSLAMGTPYEVSGTVHLTPAHAARIATPPLAGETTSLTALRVENFMKSVRYRKGRLIETLKAYGQPVELDLEASLGFWGEIRRMAFAPASDAILWRVSTSPRKAAELVATLRRHMPVEATYDWSGGLVWLEIPDCADAGAADIRRAVAIAGGHSTLIRAREAVRREVEVFQPQAPAIEKLSRGLKQAFDPRGLLNPGRMYQTM
;
A
#
# COMPACT_ATOMS: atom_id res chain seq x y z
N THR A 1 -0.50 -15.51 4.16
CA THR A 1 -1.73 -16.04 3.60
C THR A 1 -2.73 -14.93 3.43
N ALA A 2 -2.92 -14.55 2.22
CA ALA A 2 -3.77 -13.42 1.84
C ALA A 2 -5.25 -13.70 1.97
N SER A 3 -5.75 -14.57 2.76
CA SER A 3 -7.05 -14.93 2.27
C SER A 3 -8.11 -15.44 3.18
N ASP A 4 -8.10 -15.17 4.39
CA ASP A 4 -9.35 -15.39 5.11
C ASP A 4 -10.12 -14.06 5.24
N VAL A 5 -10.75 -13.64 4.14
CA VAL A 5 -11.64 -12.47 4.13
C VAL A 5 -12.71 -12.59 5.23
N TYR A 6 -13.11 -13.78 5.56
CA TYR A 6 -14.09 -14.08 6.63
C TYR A 6 -13.52 -13.94 8.06
N LYS A 7 -12.20 -13.93 8.22
CA LYS A 7 -11.55 -13.82 9.55
C LYS A 7 -10.97 -12.43 9.83
N ARG A 8 -11.03 -11.50 8.88
CA ARG A 8 -10.49 -10.15 9.03
C ARG A 8 -11.54 -9.23 9.63
N GLN A 9 -11.21 -8.68 10.77
CA GLN A 9 -12.04 -7.67 11.42
C GLN A 9 -11.69 -6.29 10.89
N ILE A 10 -12.67 -5.38 10.85
CA ILE A 10 -12.47 -3.99 10.42
C ILE A 10 -11.41 -3.28 11.27
N GLY A 11 -11.32 -3.59 12.54
CA GLY A 11 -10.27 -3.06 13.43
C GLY A 11 -8.85 -3.34 12.95
N ALA A 12 -8.62 -4.49 12.29
CA ALA A 12 -7.31 -4.83 11.73
C ALA A 12 -6.90 -3.90 10.58
N VAL A 13 -7.85 -3.40 9.77
CA VAL A 13 -7.57 -2.44 8.71
C VAL A 13 -6.97 -1.16 9.27
N PHE A 14 -7.52 -0.68 10.39
CA PHE A 14 -7.00 0.51 11.07
C PHE A 14 -5.73 0.20 11.86
N ALA A 15 -5.70 -0.90 12.60
CA ALA A 15 -4.51 -1.29 13.36
C ALA A 15 -3.26 -1.42 12.48
N THR A 16 -3.40 -1.86 11.22
CA THR A 16 -2.29 -1.98 10.25
C THR A 16 -2.14 -0.78 9.33
N ASN A 17 -3.04 0.20 9.39
CA ASN A 17 -3.13 1.32 8.46
C ASN A 17 -3.15 0.86 6.99
N ASN A 18 -3.94 -0.16 6.70
CA ASN A 18 -3.99 -0.75 5.37
C ASN A 18 -4.60 0.23 4.36
N SER A 19 -4.03 0.27 3.15
CA SER A 19 -4.47 1.19 2.11
C SER A 19 -4.24 0.55 0.75
N GLY A 20 -5.16 0.76 -0.18
CA GLY A 20 -5.04 0.35 -1.58
C GLY A 20 -4.58 1.48 -2.49
N SER A 21 -4.69 1.26 -3.80
CA SER A 21 -4.24 2.18 -4.84
C SER A 21 -4.91 3.56 -4.82
N ARG A 22 -6.09 3.69 -4.16
CA ARG A 22 -6.78 4.98 -3.97
C ARG A 22 -6.13 5.90 -2.92
N ARG A 23 -5.09 5.43 -2.21
CA ARG A 23 -4.49 6.18 -1.09
C ARG A 23 -4.10 7.60 -1.46
N ILE A 24 -3.57 7.82 -2.66
CA ILE A 24 -3.09 9.14 -3.08
C ILE A 24 -4.22 10.17 -3.12
N THR A 25 -5.42 9.74 -3.54
CA THR A 25 -6.57 10.65 -3.71
C THR A 25 -7.48 10.71 -2.50
N VAL A 26 -7.71 9.58 -1.83
CA VAL A 26 -8.68 9.52 -0.72
C VAL A 26 -8.03 9.36 0.66
N GLY A 27 -6.71 9.17 0.72
CA GLY A 27 -5.99 8.94 1.96
C GLY A 27 -5.93 7.47 2.37
N SER A 28 -5.26 7.25 3.49
CA SER A 28 -5.10 5.94 4.15
C SER A 28 -6.25 5.64 5.11
N ALA A 29 -6.30 4.45 5.68
CA ALA A 29 -7.25 4.12 6.74
C ALA A 29 -7.18 5.15 7.89
N ARG A 30 -5.98 5.62 8.26
CA ARG A 30 -5.77 6.68 9.25
C ARG A 30 -6.52 7.97 8.94
N ASP A 31 -6.59 8.36 7.67
CA ASP A 31 -7.21 9.62 7.24
C ASP A 31 -8.74 9.56 7.26
N HIS A 32 -9.27 8.34 7.28
CA HIS A 32 -10.71 8.08 7.42
C HIS A 32 -11.15 7.89 8.87
N LEU A 33 -10.25 7.56 9.79
CA LEU A 33 -10.59 7.31 11.18
C LEU A 33 -10.89 8.62 11.90
N ILE A 34 -12.04 8.69 12.57
CA ILE A 34 -12.49 9.87 13.33
C ILE A 34 -12.79 9.56 14.80
N GLY A 35 -12.84 8.29 15.18
CA GLY A 35 -13.01 7.90 16.57
C GLY A 35 -12.72 6.42 16.82
N VAL A 36 -12.33 6.12 18.05
CA VAL A 36 -12.06 4.76 18.51
C VAL A 36 -12.57 4.57 19.94
N ARG A 37 -12.93 3.32 20.26
CA ARG A 37 -13.00 2.80 21.63
C ARG A 37 -12.05 1.62 21.71
N GLY A 38 -11.36 1.48 22.82
CA GLY A 38 -10.40 0.40 23.00
C GLY A 38 -10.11 0.11 24.45
N VAL A 39 -9.29 -0.93 24.65
CA VAL A 39 -8.76 -1.33 25.95
C VAL A 39 -7.24 -1.30 25.88
N ASN A 40 -6.59 -0.60 26.79
CA ASN A 40 -5.14 -0.53 26.87
C ASN A 40 -4.53 -1.69 27.71
N GLY A 41 -3.21 -1.74 27.83
CA GLY A 41 -2.51 -2.78 28.60
C GLY A 41 -2.67 -2.69 30.13
N ARG A 42 -3.37 -1.65 30.63
CA ARG A 42 -3.79 -1.55 32.04
C ARG A 42 -5.21 -2.06 32.27
N ALA A 43 -5.86 -2.64 31.25
CA ALA A 43 -7.27 -3.01 31.23
C ALA A 43 -8.24 -1.81 31.37
N GLU A 44 -7.77 -0.59 31.07
CA GLU A 44 -8.60 0.60 31.09
C GLU A 44 -9.33 0.74 29.77
N ILE A 45 -10.66 0.92 29.84
CA ILE A 45 -11.48 1.24 28.66
C ILE A 45 -11.35 2.74 28.40
N PHE A 46 -11.02 3.08 27.15
CA PHE A 46 -10.93 4.47 26.75
C PHE A 46 -11.69 4.74 25.46
N LYS A 47 -11.99 6.01 25.23
CA LYS A 47 -12.58 6.52 23.99
C LYS A 47 -11.81 7.77 23.54
N SER A 48 -11.54 7.88 22.25
CA SER A 48 -10.95 9.07 21.65
C SER A 48 -11.65 9.40 20.33
N GLY A 49 -11.91 10.70 20.09
CA GLY A 49 -12.69 11.14 18.95
C GLY A 49 -14.18 10.86 19.08
N GLY A 50 -14.90 10.87 17.98
CA GLY A 50 -16.35 10.71 17.96
C GLY A 50 -16.93 10.62 16.56
N ARG A 51 -18.22 10.92 16.42
CA ARG A 51 -18.95 10.88 15.14
C ARG A 51 -18.96 12.20 14.39
N VAL A 52 -18.12 13.16 14.80
CA VAL A 52 -18.03 14.49 14.19
C VAL A 52 -16.77 14.60 13.35
N MET A 53 -16.88 15.28 12.21
CA MET A 53 -15.78 15.45 11.26
C MET A 53 -14.64 16.33 11.81
N LYS A 54 -14.97 17.28 12.69
CA LYS A 54 -14.01 18.17 13.33
C LYS A 54 -14.12 18.01 14.84
N ASN A 55 -13.05 17.46 15.43
CA ASN A 55 -12.86 17.43 16.88
C ASN A 55 -11.49 18.05 17.19
N VAL A 56 -11.49 19.13 17.96
CA VAL A 56 -10.29 19.89 18.32
C VAL A 56 -9.95 19.76 19.79
N THR A 57 -10.64 18.89 20.52
CA THR A 57 -10.46 18.70 21.96
C THR A 57 -9.58 17.51 22.23
N GLY A 58 -8.48 17.71 22.95
CA GLY A 58 -7.55 16.68 23.37
C GLY A 58 -6.59 16.19 22.26
N TYR A 59 -5.88 15.11 22.58
CA TYR A 59 -4.93 14.49 21.64
C TYR A 59 -5.66 13.59 20.64
N ASP A 60 -5.16 13.52 19.42
CA ASP A 60 -5.67 12.62 18.37
C ASP A 60 -5.13 11.19 18.57
N VAL A 61 -5.58 10.55 19.63
CA VAL A 61 -5.22 9.19 19.98
C VAL A 61 -5.73 8.20 18.92
N ALA A 62 -6.89 8.48 18.29
CA ALA A 62 -7.46 7.62 17.27
C ALA A 62 -6.46 7.43 16.11
N ARG A 63 -5.89 8.51 15.59
CA ARG A 63 -4.86 8.43 14.54
C ARG A 63 -3.53 7.89 15.05
N GLY A 64 -3.18 8.13 16.32
CA GLY A 64 -1.99 7.57 16.94
C GLY A 64 -2.01 6.04 17.05
N LEU A 65 -3.19 5.45 17.24
CA LEU A 65 -3.39 3.99 17.29
C LEU A 65 -3.40 3.33 15.90
N THR A 66 -3.65 4.10 14.85
CA THR A 66 -3.65 3.56 13.49
C THR A 66 -2.24 3.23 13.04
N GLY A 67 -2.02 1.99 12.62
CA GLY A 67 -0.70 1.48 12.26
C GLY A 67 0.12 0.98 13.45
N SER A 68 -0.46 0.89 14.66
CA SER A 68 0.21 0.33 15.84
C SER A 68 0.26 -1.20 15.89
N TRP A 69 -0.36 -1.89 14.96
CA TRP A 69 -0.42 -3.36 14.88
C TRP A 69 -0.95 -4.03 16.15
N GLY A 70 -1.81 -3.32 16.88
CA GLY A 70 -2.37 -3.81 18.15
C GLY A 70 -1.36 -3.87 19.30
N THR A 71 -0.24 -3.16 19.21
CA THR A 71 0.78 -3.12 20.27
C THR A 71 0.45 -2.11 21.38
N LEU A 72 -0.50 -1.20 21.14
CA LEU A 72 -0.87 -0.14 22.09
C LEU A 72 -2.22 -0.38 22.73
N ALA A 73 -3.19 -0.91 21.98
CA ALA A 73 -4.54 -1.16 22.48
C ALA A 73 -5.25 -2.22 21.64
N VAL A 74 -6.25 -2.86 22.23
CA VAL A 74 -7.26 -3.67 21.55
C VAL A 74 -8.41 -2.74 21.15
N LEU A 75 -8.63 -2.57 19.83
CA LEU A 75 -9.72 -1.75 19.33
C LEU A 75 -11.04 -2.54 19.39
N THR A 76 -12.02 -2.03 20.12
CA THR A 76 -13.36 -2.62 20.24
C THR A 76 -14.40 -1.94 19.38
N GLU A 77 -14.18 -0.66 19.03
CA GLU A 77 -15.04 0.12 18.16
C GLU A 77 -14.18 1.09 17.32
N VAL A 78 -14.51 1.22 16.05
CA VAL A 78 -13.91 2.22 15.15
C VAL A 78 -15.03 3.03 14.48
N THR A 79 -14.86 4.34 14.46
CA THR A 79 -15.73 5.28 13.76
C THR A 79 -14.94 5.92 12.62
N PHE A 80 -15.41 5.81 11.39
CA PHE A 80 -14.67 6.29 10.23
C PHE A 80 -15.59 6.87 9.16
N LYS A 81 -15.02 7.74 8.32
CA LYS A 81 -15.68 8.30 7.14
C LYS A 81 -15.81 7.25 6.05
N VAL A 82 -16.92 7.27 5.34
CA VAL A 82 -17.11 6.51 4.11
C VAL A 82 -17.34 7.47 2.95
N ALA A 83 -16.98 7.07 1.75
CA ALA A 83 -17.29 7.78 0.52
C ALA A 83 -18.39 7.03 -0.24
N PRO A 84 -19.23 7.73 -1.03
CA PRO A 84 -20.17 7.07 -1.93
C PRO A 84 -19.43 6.21 -2.96
N LEU A 85 -20.07 5.14 -3.42
CA LEU A 85 -19.56 4.38 -4.54
C LEU A 85 -19.67 5.21 -5.82
N PRO A 86 -18.66 5.15 -6.71
CA PRO A 86 -18.77 5.77 -8.02
C PRO A 86 -19.80 5.02 -8.88
N ASP A 87 -20.51 5.75 -9.76
CA ASP A 87 -21.46 5.15 -10.71
C ASP A 87 -20.73 4.39 -11.83
N ASP A 88 -19.52 4.84 -12.17
CA ASP A 88 -18.72 4.28 -13.25
C ASP A 88 -17.24 4.30 -12.91
N VAL A 89 -16.52 3.30 -13.42
CA VAL A 89 -15.07 3.14 -13.30
C VAL A 89 -14.52 2.75 -14.67
N ALA A 90 -13.56 3.49 -15.15
CA ALA A 90 -12.81 3.18 -16.37
C ALA A 90 -11.33 3.05 -16.06
N THR A 91 -10.65 2.14 -16.76
CA THR A 91 -9.21 1.97 -16.67
C THR A 91 -8.58 2.13 -18.04
N ILE A 92 -7.49 2.87 -18.11
CA ILE A 92 -6.67 3.08 -19.28
C ILE A 92 -5.37 2.33 -19.06
N VAL A 93 -5.02 1.40 -19.95
CA VAL A 93 -3.86 0.52 -19.78
C VAL A 93 -2.89 0.68 -20.96
N TYR A 94 -1.65 1.04 -20.65
CA TYR A 94 -0.54 1.08 -21.61
C TYR A 94 0.33 -0.16 -21.41
N SER A 95 0.66 -0.86 -22.52
CA SER A 95 1.52 -2.05 -22.49
C SER A 95 2.94 -1.72 -22.94
N GLY A 96 3.92 -2.49 -22.42
CA GLY A 96 5.30 -2.48 -22.88
C GLY A 96 6.15 -1.28 -22.44
N LEU A 97 5.65 -0.41 -21.55
CA LEU A 97 6.46 0.70 -21.05
C LEU A 97 7.56 0.21 -20.09
N PRO A 98 8.79 0.72 -20.23
CA PRO A 98 9.81 0.54 -19.19
C PRO A 98 9.43 1.29 -17.92
N GLU A 99 10.00 0.88 -16.79
CA GLU A 99 9.59 1.31 -15.45
C GLU A 99 9.73 2.83 -15.23
N ASP A 100 10.77 3.44 -15.75
CA ASP A 100 11.01 4.89 -15.69
C ASP A 100 9.94 5.69 -16.44
N LEU A 101 9.64 5.30 -17.68
CA LEU A 101 8.57 5.91 -18.47
C LEU A 101 7.18 5.65 -17.89
N ALA A 102 6.96 4.46 -17.31
CA ALA A 102 5.72 4.15 -16.63
C ALA A 102 5.48 5.05 -15.40
N ILE A 103 6.52 5.30 -14.60
CA ILE A 103 6.44 6.22 -13.44
C ILE A 103 6.22 7.66 -13.92
N GLU A 104 6.88 8.07 -15.00
CA GLU A 104 6.66 9.38 -15.62
C GLU A 104 5.21 9.55 -16.06
N LEU A 105 4.68 8.57 -16.83
CA LEU A 105 3.29 8.55 -17.26
C LEU A 105 2.32 8.63 -16.08
N MET A 106 2.50 7.80 -15.06
CA MET A 106 1.65 7.80 -13.86
C MET A 106 1.71 9.14 -13.14
N SER A 107 2.91 9.73 -13.01
CA SER A 107 3.10 11.02 -12.35
C SER A 107 2.47 12.17 -13.15
N LEU A 108 2.62 12.16 -14.48
CA LEU A 108 1.99 13.13 -15.37
C LEU A 108 0.45 13.03 -15.26
N ALA A 109 -0.10 11.81 -15.33
CA ALA A 109 -1.53 11.56 -15.22
C ALA A 109 -2.09 12.09 -13.89
N MET A 110 -1.41 11.84 -12.78
CA MET A 110 -1.80 12.36 -11.45
C MET A 110 -1.71 13.89 -11.34
N GLY A 111 -0.85 14.53 -12.11
CA GLY A 111 -0.72 15.99 -12.17
C GLY A 111 -1.80 16.68 -13.01
N THR A 112 -2.65 15.93 -13.72
CA THR A 112 -3.75 16.47 -14.53
C THR A 112 -4.98 16.80 -13.68
N PRO A 113 -5.89 17.68 -14.16
CA PRO A 113 -7.16 17.95 -13.49
C PRO A 113 -8.20 16.83 -13.67
N TYR A 114 -7.80 15.67 -14.19
CA TYR A 114 -8.72 14.58 -14.54
C TYR A 114 -8.93 13.57 -13.40
N GLU A 115 -8.42 13.87 -12.19
CA GLU A 115 -8.68 13.13 -10.95
C GLU A 115 -8.46 11.62 -11.09
N VAL A 116 -7.27 11.22 -11.55
CA VAL A 116 -6.86 9.81 -11.57
C VAL A 116 -6.88 9.26 -10.14
N SER A 117 -7.71 8.25 -9.90
CA SER A 117 -7.97 7.72 -8.56
C SER A 117 -7.06 6.55 -8.15
N GLY A 118 -6.28 6.03 -9.07
CA GLY A 118 -5.32 4.96 -8.83
C GLY A 118 -4.43 4.73 -10.03
N THR A 119 -3.19 4.34 -9.75
CA THR A 119 -2.19 4.02 -10.78
C THR A 119 -1.45 2.77 -10.36
N VAL A 120 -1.08 1.93 -11.31
CA VAL A 120 -0.24 0.75 -11.07
C VAL A 120 0.61 0.46 -12.30
N HIS A 121 1.85 0.05 -12.08
CA HIS A 121 2.69 -0.54 -13.12
C HIS A 121 3.15 -1.92 -12.67
N LEU A 122 2.95 -2.91 -13.54
CA LEU A 122 3.33 -4.30 -13.37
C LEU A 122 4.47 -4.62 -14.34
N THR A 123 5.57 -5.17 -13.84
CA THR A 123 6.60 -5.75 -14.72
C THR A 123 6.04 -6.95 -15.48
N PRO A 124 6.68 -7.41 -16.58
CA PRO A 124 6.15 -8.51 -17.41
C PRO A 124 5.78 -9.76 -16.61
N ALA A 125 6.63 -10.18 -15.67
CA ALA A 125 6.38 -11.37 -14.85
C ALA A 125 5.15 -11.22 -13.93
N HIS A 126 4.92 -10.01 -13.42
CA HIS A 126 3.73 -9.71 -12.61
C HIS A 126 2.48 -9.49 -13.48
N ALA A 127 2.62 -8.89 -14.66
CA ALA A 127 1.53 -8.69 -15.63
C ALA A 127 0.97 -10.04 -16.11
N ALA A 128 1.83 -11.01 -16.41
CA ALA A 128 1.42 -12.35 -16.82
C ALA A 128 0.53 -13.11 -15.82
N ARG A 129 0.49 -12.67 -14.57
CA ARG A 129 -0.35 -13.26 -13.51
C ARG A 129 -1.75 -12.62 -13.44
N ILE A 130 -2.03 -11.61 -14.25
CA ILE A 130 -3.35 -10.98 -14.32
C ILE A 130 -4.25 -11.81 -15.21
N ALA A 131 -5.45 -12.12 -14.71
CA ALA A 131 -6.43 -12.95 -15.41
C ALA A 131 -7.60 -12.17 -16.01
N THR A 132 -7.72 -10.88 -15.70
CA THR A 132 -8.82 -10.02 -16.20
C THR A 132 -8.72 -9.83 -17.72
N PRO A 133 -9.75 -10.23 -18.52
CA PRO A 133 -9.79 -9.88 -19.94
C PRO A 133 -9.92 -8.35 -20.15
N PRO A 134 -9.36 -7.79 -21.23
CA PRO A 134 -8.58 -8.45 -22.28
C PRO A 134 -7.08 -8.58 -21.95
N LEU A 135 -6.65 -8.33 -20.70
CA LEU A 135 -5.25 -8.30 -20.29
C LEU A 135 -4.68 -9.69 -19.95
N ALA A 136 -5.55 -10.71 -19.88
CA ALA A 136 -5.11 -12.06 -19.58
C ALA A 136 -4.13 -12.59 -20.64
N GLY A 137 -2.98 -13.12 -20.19
CA GLY A 137 -1.94 -13.63 -21.08
C GLY A 137 -0.99 -12.57 -21.65
N GLU A 138 -1.09 -11.32 -21.17
CA GLU A 138 -0.14 -10.28 -21.57
C GLU A 138 1.28 -10.65 -21.12
N THR A 139 2.24 -10.52 -22.03
CA THR A 139 3.65 -10.88 -21.82
C THR A 139 4.56 -9.68 -21.63
N THR A 140 4.02 -8.49 -21.80
CA THR A 140 4.74 -7.22 -21.61
C THR A 140 4.32 -6.55 -20.30
N SER A 141 4.96 -5.46 -19.92
CA SER A 141 4.56 -4.68 -18.75
C SER A 141 3.19 -4.02 -18.95
N LEU A 142 2.47 -3.79 -17.86
CA LEU A 142 1.18 -3.10 -17.86
C LEU A 142 1.24 -1.86 -16.98
N THR A 143 0.85 -0.71 -17.52
CA THR A 143 0.70 0.54 -16.75
C THR A 143 -0.74 0.98 -16.81
N ALA A 144 -1.45 0.93 -15.68
CA ALA A 144 -2.87 1.19 -15.63
C ALA A 144 -3.19 2.45 -14.82
N LEU A 145 -4.14 3.24 -15.33
CA LEU A 145 -4.68 4.45 -14.72
C LEU A 145 -6.18 4.28 -14.52
N ARG A 146 -6.69 4.58 -13.32
CA ARG A 146 -8.13 4.50 -13.00
C ARG A 146 -8.75 5.87 -12.90
N VAL A 147 -9.89 6.02 -13.55
CA VAL A 147 -10.80 7.16 -13.42
C VAL A 147 -12.15 6.66 -12.94
N GLU A 148 -12.73 7.30 -11.94
CA GLU A 148 -14.01 6.89 -11.36
C GLU A 148 -14.83 8.11 -10.91
N ASN A 149 -16.12 8.09 -11.17
CA ASN A 149 -17.10 9.11 -10.76
C ASN A 149 -18.46 8.81 -11.44
N PHE A 150 -19.29 9.87 -11.69
CA PHE A 150 -20.46 9.80 -12.56
C PHE A 150 -20.06 9.46 -14.00
N MET A 151 -20.84 8.63 -14.68
CA MET A 151 -20.57 8.12 -16.02
C MET A 151 -20.14 9.20 -17.04
N LYS A 152 -20.86 10.32 -17.10
CA LYS A 152 -20.52 11.42 -18.03
C LYS A 152 -19.15 12.02 -17.74
N SER A 153 -18.80 12.16 -16.46
CA SER A 153 -17.51 12.67 -16.00
C SER A 153 -16.38 11.68 -16.32
N VAL A 154 -16.57 10.40 -16.07
CA VAL A 154 -15.60 9.34 -16.40
C VAL A 154 -15.30 9.34 -17.90
N ARG A 155 -16.33 9.35 -18.75
CA ARG A 155 -16.15 9.37 -20.22
C ARG A 155 -15.33 10.59 -20.69
N TYR A 156 -15.65 11.77 -20.19
CA TYR A 156 -14.93 13.00 -20.55
C TYR A 156 -13.46 12.94 -20.11
N ARG A 157 -13.22 12.65 -18.83
CA ARG A 157 -11.87 12.64 -18.24
C ARG A 157 -10.99 11.56 -18.86
N LYS A 158 -11.55 10.36 -19.11
CA LYS A 158 -10.87 9.28 -19.82
C LYS A 158 -10.38 9.73 -21.18
N GLY A 159 -11.25 10.32 -22.01
CA GLY A 159 -10.86 10.82 -23.34
C GLY A 159 -9.78 11.91 -23.28
N ARG A 160 -9.87 12.83 -22.32
CA ARG A 160 -8.86 13.87 -22.12
C ARG A 160 -7.51 13.32 -21.66
N LEU A 161 -7.51 12.30 -20.78
CA LEU A 161 -6.28 11.61 -20.36
C LEU A 161 -5.60 10.91 -21.54
N ILE A 162 -6.35 10.17 -22.35
CA ILE A 162 -5.81 9.48 -23.54
C ILE A 162 -5.15 10.50 -24.49
N GLU A 163 -5.81 11.63 -24.75
CA GLU A 163 -5.23 12.69 -25.61
C GLU A 163 -3.97 13.31 -24.97
N THR A 164 -3.98 13.55 -23.68
CA THR A 164 -2.82 14.11 -22.96
C THR A 164 -1.62 13.16 -22.96
N LEU A 165 -1.89 11.86 -22.90
CA LEU A 165 -0.87 10.82 -22.76
C LEU A 165 -0.55 10.11 -24.10
N LYS A 166 -1.01 10.63 -25.23
CA LYS A 166 -0.84 10.01 -26.56
C LYS A 166 0.60 9.72 -26.96
N ALA A 167 1.56 10.46 -26.40
CA ALA A 167 2.99 10.22 -26.63
C ALA A 167 3.48 8.87 -26.12
N TYR A 168 2.76 8.24 -25.18
CA TYR A 168 3.11 6.93 -24.62
C TYR A 168 2.49 5.75 -25.38
N GLY A 169 1.80 6.00 -26.49
CA GLY A 169 1.19 4.98 -27.36
C GLY A 169 -0.33 4.92 -27.24
N GLN A 170 -0.90 3.88 -27.84
CA GLN A 170 -2.34 3.62 -27.80
C GLN A 170 -2.69 2.71 -26.63
N PRO A 171 -3.56 3.15 -25.72
CA PRO A 171 -3.94 2.32 -24.57
C PRO A 171 -5.07 1.34 -24.92
N VAL A 172 -5.15 0.28 -24.13
CA VAL A 172 -6.36 -0.55 -24.02
C VAL A 172 -7.28 0.12 -22.99
N GLU A 173 -8.56 0.22 -23.31
CA GLU A 173 -9.57 0.76 -22.43
C GLU A 173 -10.38 -0.39 -21.82
N LEU A 174 -10.44 -0.44 -20.49
CA LEU A 174 -11.30 -1.38 -19.76
C LEU A 174 -12.63 -0.68 -19.42
N ASP A 175 -13.73 -1.36 -19.64
CA ASP A 175 -15.05 -0.96 -19.20
C ASP A 175 -15.21 -1.13 -17.67
N LEU A 176 -16.41 -0.91 -17.17
CA LEU A 176 -16.71 -1.00 -15.74
C LEU A 176 -16.39 -2.41 -15.16
N GLU A 177 -16.85 -3.45 -15.84
CA GLU A 177 -16.70 -4.83 -15.34
C GLU A 177 -15.22 -5.24 -15.32
N ALA A 178 -14.52 -5.08 -16.44
CA ALA A 178 -13.10 -5.37 -16.55
C ALA A 178 -12.27 -4.49 -15.59
N SER A 179 -12.61 -3.20 -15.44
CA SER A 179 -11.95 -2.31 -14.46
C SER A 179 -12.11 -2.81 -13.04
N LEU A 180 -13.31 -3.18 -12.63
CA LEU A 180 -13.57 -3.71 -11.28
C LEU A 180 -12.84 -5.05 -11.06
N GLY A 181 -12.79 -5.92 -12.07
CA GLY A 181 -12.03 -7.16 -12.08
C GLY A 181 -10.55 -6.92 -11.85
N PHE A 182 -9.95 -6.10 -12.71
CA PHE A 182 -8.52 -5.74 -12.66
C PHE A 182 -8.11 -5.14 -11.30
N TRP A 183 -8.79 -4.09 -10.85
CA TRP A 183 -8.47 -3.46 -9.56
C TRP A 183 -8.80 -4.37 -8.37
N GLY A 184 -9.71 -5.33 -8.56
CA GLY A 184 -9.94 -6.44 -7.64
C GLY A 184 -8.71 -7.35 -7.51
N GLU A 185 -8.07 -7.70 -8.63
CA GLU A 185 -6.84 -8.48 -8.66
C GLU A 185 -5.67 -7.73 -8.02
N ILE A 186 -5.49 -6.44 -8.36
CA ILE A 186 -4.47 -5.58 -7.72
C ILE A 186 -4.67 -5.53 -6.21
N ARG A 187 -5.90 -5.33 -5.74
CA ARG A 187 -6.22 -5.29 -4.30
C ARG A 187 -5.92 -6.60 -3.59
N ARG A 188 -6.15 -7.73 -4.25
CA ARG A 188 -5.85 -9.08 -3.71
C ARG A 188 -4.40 -9.47 -3.89
N MET A 189 -3.58 -8.62 -4.54
CA MET A 189 -2.18 -8.89 -4.85
C MET A 189 -2.01 -10.15 -5.72
N ALA A 190 -2.88 -10.33 -6.73
CA ALA A 190 -2.82 -11.47 -7.65
C ALA A 190 -1.48 -11.54 -8.41
N PHE A 191 -0.82 -10.40 -8.59
CA PHE A 191 0.53 -10.28 -9.15
C PHE A 191 1.62 -10.94 -8.28
N ALA A 192 1.38 -11.15 -6.98
CA ALA A 192 2.33 -11.78 -6.04
C ALA A 192 1.60 -12.86 -5.21
N PRO A 193 1.14 -13.97 -5.85
CA PRO A 193 0.35 -15.02 -5.20
C PRO A 193 1.14 -15.68 -4.07
N ALA A 194 0.43 -16.39 -3.20
CA ALA A 194 1.05 -17.12 -2.10
C ALA A 194 2.09 -18.13 -2.65
N SER A 195 3.33 -17.99 -2.21
CA SER A 195 4.48 -18.80 -2.59
C SER A 195 5.55 -18.68 -1.53
N ASP A 196 6.68 -19.39 -1.69
CA ASP A 196 7.86 -19.23 -0.85
C ASP A 196 8.66 -17.97 -1.18
N ALA A 197 8.37 -17.31 -2.30
CA ALA A 197 9.03 -16.06 -2.64
C ALA A 197 8.80 -14.99 -1.55
N ILE A 198 9.85 -14.27 -1.26
CA ILE A 198 9.86 -13.20 -0.28
C ILE A 198 9.20 -11.96 -0.89
N LEU A 199 8.38 -11.28 -0.09
CA LEU A 199 7.69 -10.08 -0.52
C LEU A 199 7.99 -8.92 0.42
N TRP A 200 8.51 -7.85 -0.14
CA TRP A 200 8.72 -6.58 0.53
C TRP A 200 7.75 -5.52 0.04
N ARG A 201 7.37 -4.65 0.97
CA ARG A 201 6.64 -3.41 0.70
C ARG A 201 7.57 -2.24 0.96
N VAL A 202 7.88 -1.47 -0.07
CA VAL A 202 8.75 -0.29 0.01
C VAL A 202 7.93 0.96 -0.27
N SER A 203 8.00 1.94 0.62
CA SER A 203 7.48 3.29 0.37
C SER A 203 8.66 4.22 0.15
N THR A 204 8.66 4.96 -0.96
CA THR A 204 9.74 5.85 -1.35
C THR A 204 9.21 7.04 -2.16
N SER A 205 10.09 7.97 -2.55
CA SER A 205 9.73 9.01 -3.51
C SER A 205 9.46 8.40 -4.89
N PRO A 206 8.36 8.73 -5.57
CA PRO A 206 8.05 8.21 -6.90
C PRO A 206 9.23 8.27 -7.87
N ARG A 207 9.92 9.40 -7.95
CA ARG A 207 11.06 9.60 -8.85
C ARG A 207 12.27 8.70 -8.58
N LYS A 208 12.35 8.10 -7.38
CA LYS A 208 13.44 7.22 -6.97
C LYS A 208 13.11 5.74 -7.09
N ALA A 209 11.87 5.40 -7.39
CA ALA A 209 11.41 4.02 -7.37
C ALA A 209 12.07 3.14 -8.43
N ALA A 210 12.14 3.60 -9.68
CA ALA A 210 12.80 2.83 -10.76
C ALA A 210 14.31 2.67 -10.51
N GLU A 211 15.00 3.74 -10.10
CA GLU A 211 16.43 3.71 -9.75
C GLU A 211 16.72 2.74 -8.60
N LEU A 212 15.86 2.73 -7.58
CA LEU A 212 15.95 1.80 -6.46
C LEU A 212 15.89 0.35 -6.94
N VAL A 213 14.90 0.00 -7.76
CA VAL A 213 14.73 -1.36 -8.28
C VAL A 213 15.86 -1.73 -9.23
N ALA A 214 16.26 -0.84 -10.12
CA ALA A 214 17.41 -1.05 -11.01
C ALA A 214 18.71 -1.28 -10.23
N THR A 215 18.89 -0.60 -9.10
CA THR A 215 20.03 -0.81 -8.21
C THR A 215 20.01 -2.20 -7.57
N LEU A 216 18.85 -2.64 -7.07
CA LEU A 216 18.69 -3.98 -6.50
C LEU A 216 18.94 -5.09 -7.52
N ARG A 217 18.45 -4.94 -8.75
CA ARG A 217 18.64 -5.92 -9.84
C ARG A 217 20.09 -6.15 -10.24
N ARG A 218 21.00 -5.24 -9.89
CA ARG A 218 22.45 -5.47 -10.08
C ARG A 218 23.03 -6.48 -9.11
N HIS A 219 22.33 -6.76 -8.00
CA HIS A 219 22.83 -7.62 -6.92
C HIS A 219 21.96 -8.86 -6.71
N MET A 220 20.67 -8.82 -7.05
CA MET A 220 19.74 -9.92 -6.87
C MET A 220 18.60 -9.91 -7.89
N PRO A 221 17.99 -11.06 -8.19
CA PRO A 221 16.74 -11.09 -8.97
C PRO A 221 15.61 -10.39 -8.22
N VAL A 222 14.95 -9.44 -8.87
CA VAL A 222 13.83 -8.67 -8.29
C VAL A 222 12.75 -8.48 -9.34
N GLU A 223 11.52 -8.89 -9.01
CA GLU A 223 10.31 -8.50 -9.70
C GLU A 223 9.60 -7.38 -8.94
N ALA A 224 9.00 -6.44 -9.66
CA ALA A 224 8.44 -5.25 -9.05
C ALA A 224 7.03 -4.94 -9.55
N THR A 225 6.21 -4.42 -8.63
CA THR A 225 4.95 -3.74 -8.95
C THR A 225 4.98 -2.37 -8.29
N TYR A 226 4.69 -1.34 -9.07
CA TYR A 226 4.64 0.04 -8.59
C TYR A 226 3.19 0.48 -8.45
N ASP A 227 2.85 1.02 -7.30
CA ASP A 227 1.56 1.64 -7.01
C ASP A 227 1.80 3.09 -6.55
N TRP A 228 0.76 3.88 -6.39
CA TRP A 228 0.84 5.28 -5.92
C TRP A 228 1.80 6.12 -6.77
N SER A 229 1.77 5.92 -8.10
CA SER A 229 2.69 6.58 -9.06
C SER A 229 4.18 6.33 -8.78
N GLY A 230 4.52 5.18 -8.21
CA GLY A 230 5.87 4.84 -7.79
C GLY A 230 6.16 5.10 -6.31
N GLY A 231 5.24 5.72 -5.57
CA GLY A 231 5.39 5.94 -4.11
C GLY A 231 5.29 4.68 -3.27
N LEU A 232 4.77 3.61 -3.83
CA LEU A 232 4.75 2.26 -3.27
C LEU A 232 5.33 1.28 -4.27
N VAL A 233 6.32 0.50 -3.83
CA VAL A 233 6.91 -0.59 -4.62
C VAL A 233 6.75 -1.89 -3.85
N TRP A 234 6.18 -2.88 -4.52
CA TRP A 234 6.18 -4.26 -4.08
C TRP A 234 7.34 -4.98 -4.75
N LEU A 235 8.26 -5.54 -3.96
CA LEU A 235 9.40 -6.30 -4.45
C LEU A 235 9.18 -7.77 -4.14
N GLU A 236 9.15 -8.61 -5.16
CA GLU A 236 9.19 -10.07 -5.02
C GLU A 236 10.59 -10.54 -5.35
N ILE A 237 11.21 -11.29 -4.43
CA ILE A 237 12.54 -11.88 -4.60
C ILE A 237 12.50 -13.38 -4.28
N PRO A 238 13.42 -14.19 -4.82
CA PRO A 238 13.56 -15.58 -4.45
C PRO A 238 13.78 -15.76 -2.95
N ASP A 239 13.41 -16.93 -2.42
CA ASP A 239 13.66 -17.26 -1.02
C ASP A 239 15.16 -17.27 -0.72
N CYS A 240 15.56 -16.57 0.33
CA CYS A 240 16.93 -16.51 0.84
C CYS A 240 16.95 -16.29 2.35
N ALA A 241 18.06 -16.62 2.98
CA ALA A 241 18.18 -16.71 4.44
C ALA A 241 17.99 -15.36 5.15
N ASP A 242 18.48 -14.27 4.55
CA ASP A 242 18.42 -12.92 5.11
C ASP A 242 17.28 -12.06 4.50
N ALA A 243 16.43 -12.65 3.69
CA ALA A 243 15.38 -11.96 2.93
C ALA A 243 15.90 -10.81 2.04
N GLY A 244 17.18 -10.74 1.69
CA GLY A 244 17.80 -9.60 1.00
C GLY A 244 17.73 -8.29 1.80
N ALA A 245 17.57 -8.39 3.12
CA ALA A 245 17.25 -7.24 3.98
C ALA A 245 18.34 -6.17 3.98
N ALA A 246 19.62 -6.58 3.96
CA ALA A 246 20.73 -5.64 3.96
C ALA A 246 20.76 -4.78 2.70
N ASP A 247 20.58 -5.37 1.53
CA ASP A 247 20.63 -4.67 0.25
C ASP A 247 19.37 -3.81 0.04
N ILE A 248 18.18 -4.35 0.35
CA ILE A 248 16.92 -3.62 0.24
C ILE A 248 16.93 -2.39 1.15
N ARG A 249 17.33 -2.53 2.41
CA ARG A 249 17.39 -1.40 3.35
C ARG A 249 18.44 -0.36 2.97
N ARG A 250 19.58 -0.80 2.43
CA ARG A 250 20.60 0.09 1.90
C ARG A 250 20.06 0.91 0.71
N ALA A 251 19.43 0.26 -0.25
CA ALA A 251 18.82 0.93 -1.40
C ALA A 251 17.71 1.91 -0.96
N VAL A 252 16.87 1.52 -0.01
CA VAL A 252 15.84 2.38 0.58
C VAL A 252 16.42 3.56 1.33
N ALA A 253 17.52 3.38 2.07
CA ALA A 253 18.19 4.48 2.76
C ALA A 253 18.73 5.54 1.79
N ILE A 254 19.25 5.11 0.62
CA ILE A 254 19.74 6.03 -0.43
C ILE A 254 18.56 6.74 -1.13
N ALA A 255 17.51 6.02 -1.45
CA ALA A 255 16.34 6.59 -2.14
C ALA A 255 15.46 7.46 -1.24
N GLY A 256 15.56 7.28 0.07
CA GLY A 256 14.64 7.81 1.08
C GLY A 256 13.36 6.99 1.17
N GLY A 257 12.91 6.72 2.40
CA GLY A 257 11.67 5.95 2.60
C GLY A 257 11.81 4.86 3.67
N HIS A 258 11.00 3.81 3.55
CA HIS A 258 11.04 2.68 4.47
C HIS A 258 10.58 1.39 3.80
N SER A 259 11.06 0.27 4.31
CA SER A 259 10.69 -1.08 3.86
C SER A 259 10.03 -1.89 4.97
N THR A 260 9.12 -2.79 4.57
CA THR A 260 8.44 -3.73 5.47
C THR A 260 8.45 -5.11 4.84
N LEU A 261 8.91 -6.12 5.57
CA LEU A 261 8.88 -7.51 5.14
C LEU A 261 7.46 -8.07 5.30
N ILE A 262 6.78 -8.31 4.18
CA ILE A 262 5.36 -8.74 4.18
C ILE A 262 5.25 -10.25 4.22
N ARG A 263 6.09 -10.95 3.47
CA ARG A 263 6.09 -12.41 3.36
C ARG A 263 7.51 -12.94 3.32
N ALA A 264 7.80 -13.91 4.15
CA ALA A 264 8.95 -14.78 4.14
C ALA A 264 8.62 -16.02 4.96
N ARG A 265 9.45 -17.08 4.85
CA ARG A 265 9.34 -18.25 5.72
C ARG A 265 9.49 -17.85 7.19
N GLU A 266 8.87 -18.61 8.09
CA GLU A 266 8.88 -18.29 9.52
C GLU A 266 10.30 -18.19 10.10
N ALA A 267 11.19 -19.09 9.69
CA ALA A 267 12.61 -19.07 10.13
C ALA A 267 13.27 -17.73 9.80
N VAL A 268 13.09 -17.22 8.56
CA VAL A 268 13.64 -15.94 8.12
C VAL A 268 13.03 -14.78 8.92
N ARG A 269 11.71 -14.82 9.18
CA ARG A 269 11.01 -13.76 9.92
C ARG A 269 11.37 -13.69 11.40
N ARG A 270 11.97 -14.73 11.96
CA ARG A 270 12.50 -14.71 13.34
C ARG A 270 13.82 -13.98 13.43
N GLU A 271 14.63 -14.02 12.35
CA GLU A 271 15.97 -13.44 12.30
C GLU A 271 15.98 -12.03 11.71
N VAL A 272 15.08 -11.77 10.76
CA VAL A 272 15.01 -10.49 10.03
C VAL A 272 13.92 -9.60 10.62
N GLU A 273 14.29 -8.39 11.03
CA GLU A 273 13.31 -7.41 11.47
C GLU A 273 12.29 -7.10 10.36
N VAL A 274 11.00 -7.18 10.70
CA VAL A 274 9.90 -6.97 9.75
C VAL A 274 9.80 -5.51 9.32
N PHE A 275 9.97 -4.58 10.25
CA PHE A 275 9.88 -3.14 9.99
C PHE A 275 11.25 -2.51 9.84
N GLN A 276 11.29 -1.35 9.18
CA GLN A 276 12.48 -0.53 9.08
C GLN A 276 12.96 -0.15 10.49
N PRO A 277 14.24 -0.37 10.84
CA PRO A 277 14.80 0.12 12.08
C PRO A 277 14.58 1.62 12.26
N GLN A 278 14.17 2.04 13.43
CA GLN A 278 13.88 3.43 13.74
C GLN A 278 15.16 4.20 14.10
N ALA A 279 15.21 5.47 13.74
CA ALA A 279 16.22 6.36 14.30
C ALA A 279 16.08 6.46 15.84
N PRO A 280 17.19 6.59 16.60
CA PRO A 280 17.16 6.51 18.06
C PRO A 280 16.14 7.45 18.75
N ALA A 281 15.97 8.66 18.20
CA ALA A 281 14.99 9.61 18.72
C ALA A 281 13.53 9.12 18.54
N ILE A 282 13.22 8.54 17.39
CA ILE A 282 11.91 7.98 17.08
C ILE A 282 11.65 6.73 17.92
N GLU A 283 12.66 5.86 18.06
CA GLU A 283 12.58 4.67 18.91
C GLU A 283 12.25 5.03 20.36
N LYS A 284 12.92 6.06 20.92
CA LYS A 284 12.64 6.56 22.27
C LYS A 284 11.20 7.02 22.42
N LEU A 285 10.65 7.75 21.45
CA LEU A 285 9.25 8.19 21.43
C LEU A 285 8.30 6.99 21.35
N SER A 286 8.57 6.04 20.47
CA SER A 286 7.77 4.82 20.29
C SER A 286 7.73 3.98 21.56
N ARG A 287 8.86 3.80 22.24
CA ARG A 287 8.95 3.13 23.56
C ARG A 287 8.18 3.88 24.63
N GLY A 288 8.29 5.21 24.68
CA GLY A 288 7.52 6.04 25.60
C GLY A 288 6.02 5.88 25.41
N LEU A 289 5.56 5.83 24.15
CA LEU A 289 4.15 5.60 23.83
C LEU A 289 3.71 4.19 24.24
N LYS A 290 4.51 3.17 23.94
CA LYS A 290 4.27 1.78 24.40
C LYS A 290 4.15 1.72 25.92
N GLN A 291 5.08 2.30 26.65
CA GLN A 291 5.07 2.34 28.11
C GLN A 291 3.83 3.06 28.66
N ALA A 292 3.38 4.12 28.02
CA ALA A 292 2.18 4.84 28.41
C ALA A 292 0.90 4.02 28.24
N PHE A 293 0.78 3.26 27.15
CA PHE A 293 -0.41 2.47 26.85
C PHE A 293 -0.36 1.05 27.42
N ASP A 294 0.80 0.41 27.43
CA ASP A 294 0.98 -0.98 27.84
C ASP A 294 2.28 -1.18 28.63
N PRO A 295 2.33 -0.68 29.88
CA PRO A 295 3.54 -0.76 30.72
C PRO A 295 3.96 -2.18 31.07
N ARG A 296 3.06 -3.16 30.94
CA ARG A 296 3.32 -4.57 31.24
C ARG A 296 3.75 -5.38 30.01
N GLY A 297 3.75 -4.77 28.81
CA GLY A 297 4.13 -5.44 27.58
C GLY A 297 3.22 -6.61 27.18
N LEU A 298 1.91 -6.52 27.47
CA LEU A 298 0.95 -7.60 27.22
C LEU A 298 0.44 -7.64 25.78
N LEU A 299 0.42 -6.48 25.11
CA LEU A 299 -0.22 -6.32 23.81
C LEU A 299 0.78 -6.56 22.69
N ASN A 300 0.64 -7.69 21.99
CA ASN A 300 1.44 -8.08 20.83
C ASN A 300 2.96 -7.81 20.99
N PRO A 301 3.61 -8.32 22.04
CA PRO A 301 5.03 -8.10 22.28
C PRO A 301 5.85 -8.61 21.08
N GLY A 302 6.87 -7.85 20.67
CA GLY A 302 7.73 -8.19 19.54
C GLY A 302 7.07 -8.14 18.17
N ARG A 303 5.82 -7.68 18.05
CA ARG A 303 5.08 -7.65 16.78
C ARG A 303 5.65 -6.66 15.78
N MET A 304 6.07 -5.49 16.23
CA MET A 304 6.66 -4.46 15.39
C MET A 304 8.18 -4.45 15.52
N TYR A 305 8.67 -4.39 16.73
CA TYR A 305 10.09 -4.39 17.08
C TYR A 305 10.33 -5.33 18.22
N GLN A 306 11.46 -6.04 18.22
CA GLN A 306 11.78 -7.05 19.25
C GLN A 306 11.84 -6.45 20.66
N THR A 307 12.12 -5.16 20.75
CA THR A 307 12.26 -4.44 22.03
C THR A 307 10.96 -3.78 22.52
N MET A 308 9.82 -4.02 21.86
CA MET A 308 8.53 -3.40 22.19
C MET A 308 7.41 -4.42 22.32
#